data_c26589329ae5db1a75e4e35d917f88b7
#
_entry.id   c26589329ae5db1a75e4e35d917f88b7
#
_cell.length_a   1.000
_cell.length_b   1.000
_cell.length_c   1.000
_cell.angle_alpha   90.00
_cell.angle_beta   90.00
_cell.angle_gamma   90.00
#
_symmetry.space_group_name_H-M   'P 1'
#
loop_
_entity.id
_entity.type
_entity.pdbx_description
1 polymer ?
#
loop_
_entity_poly.entity_id
_entity_poly.type
_entity_poly.pdbx_seq_one_letter_code
_entity_poly.pdbx_strand_id
1 'polypeptide(L)'
;MKALVICGESVGDIVFATPVIRALKVQLDDMEVHGLFSELSAFAADENPYIDKIFVIQRSVWRTGNQLKTEKYDLVINLRSDTRSKIIAFLIRTKTYSLKSMGWHHWLIVRLKINRLLNVHLVERLMSVVKPLGVKTDELGLDFFIPEKDKVSMG
;
A
#
# COMPACT_ATOMS: atom_id res chain seq x y z
N MET A 1 -5.54 5.22 -16.50
CA MET A 1 -4.70 4.08 -16.05
C MET A 1 -5.26 3.54 -14.75
N LYS A 2 -5.12 2.21 -14.52
CA LYS A 2 -5.64 1.57 -13.31
C LYS A 2 -4.52 0.90 -12.51
N ALA A 3 -4.37 1.30 -11.25
CA ALA A 3 -3.36 0.80 -10.34
C ALA A 3 -3.97 0.02 -9.18
N LEU A 4 -3.35 -1.09 -8.80
CA LEU A 4 -3.65 -1.78 -7.55
C LEU A 4 -2.54 -1.51 -6.54
N VAL A 5 -2.90 -1.02 -5.36
CA VAL A 5 -1.98 -0.86 -4.22
C VAL A 5 -2.26 -1.95 -3.19
N ILE A 6 -1.29 -2.81 -2.94
CA ILE A 6 -1.36 -3.88 -1.93
C ILE A 6 -0.72 -3.35 -0.66
N CYS A 7 -1.52 -3.11 0.38
CA CYS A 7 -1.08 -2.55 1.65
C CYS A 7 -0.84 -3.63 2.72
N GLY A 8 -0.23 -3.22 3.83
CA GLY A 8 0.02 -4.06 4.99
C GLY A 8 -1.25 -4.53 5.71
N GLU A 9 -1.09 -5.26 6.81
CA GLU A 9 -2.20 -5.90 7.54
C GLU A 9 -2.76 -5.00 8.64
N SER A 10 -1.95 -4.06 9.13
CA SER A 10 -2.34 -3.18 10.23
C SER A 10 -2.90 -1.85 9.72
N VAL A 11 -3.68 -1.18 10.58
CA VAL A 11 -4.14 0.20 10.34
C VAL A 11 -2.95 1.14 10.14
N GLY A 12 -1.89 0.96 10.93
CA GLY A 12 -0.66 1.75 10.80
C GLY A 12 -0.02 1.63 9.41
N ASP A 13 0.00 0.42 8.83
CA ASP A 13 0.54 0.21 7.49
C ASP A 13 -0.27 0.98 6.43
N ILE A 14 -1.59 1.07 6.60
CA ILE A 14 -2.46 1.84 5.70
C ILE A 14 -2.17 3.33 5.82
N VAL A 15 -2.06 3.85 7.05
CA VAL A 15 -1.74 5.25 7.29
C VAL A 15 -0.38 5.61 6.67
N PHE A 16 0.64 4.76 6.83
CA PHE A 16 1.94 4.95 6.19
C PHE A 16 1.90 4.84 4.66
N ALA A 17 0.92 4.15 4.09
CA ALA A 17 0.74 4.05 2.64
C ALA A 17 -0.02 5.25 2.04
N THR A 18 -0.67 6.10 2.84
CA THR A 18 -1.48 7.23 2.34
C THR A 18 -0.70 8.20 1.46
N PRO A 19 0.56 8.58 1.75
CA PRO A 19 1.34 9.43 0.85
C PRO A 19 1.56 8.79 -0.54
N VAL A 20 1.76 7.47 -0.59
CA VAL A 20 1.94 6.75 -1.86
C VAL A 20 0.64 6.77 -2.66
N ILE A 21 -0.49 6.45 -2.02
CA ILE A 21 -1.82 6.43 -2.63
C ILE A 21 -2.19 7.82 -3.15
N ARG A 22 -2.03 8.85 -2.32
CA ARG A 22 -2.29 10.26 -2.69
C ARG A 22 -1.40 10.68 -3.86
N ALA A 23 -0.10 10.42 -3.80
CA ALA A 23 0.84 10.78 -4.84
C ALA A 23 0.51 10.12 -6.20
N LEU A 24 0.12 8.84 -6.20
CA LEU A 24 -0.36 8.15 -7.41
C LEU A 24 -1.60 8.84 -7.98
N LYS A 25 -2.59 9.13 -7.12
CA LYS A 25 -3.87 9.71 -7.55
C LYS A 25 -3.75 11.15 -8.05
N VAL A 26 -2.90 11.96 -7.40
CA VAL A 26 -2.78 13.40 -7.69
C VAL A 26 -1.77 13.69 -8.80
N GLN A 27 -0.68 12.94 -8.88
CA GLN A 27 0.42 13.24 -9.80
C GLN A 27 0.36 12.47 -11.11
N LEU A 28 -0.45 11.42 -11.22
CA LEU A 28 -0.64 10.68 -12.46
C LEU A 28 -2.06 10.94 -13.00
N ASP A 29 -2.12 11.53 -14.19
CA ASP A 29 -3.38 11.88 -14.83
C ASP A 29 -4.27 10.65 -15.05
N ASP A 30 -5.56 10.79 -14.80
CA ASP A 30 -6.59 9.77 -14.98
C ASP A 30 -6.26 8.43 -14.28
N MET A 31 -5.57 8.47 -13.13
CA MET A 31 -5.25 7.29 -12.36
C MET A 31 -6.45 6.82 -11.53
N GLU A 32 -6.94 5.62 -11.80
CA GLU A 32 -7.88 4.89 -10.96
C GLU A 32 -7.07 4.04 -9.97
N VAL A 33 -7.20 4.32 -8.67
CA VAL A 33 -6.44 3.66 -7.61
C VAL A 33 -7.34 2.73 -6.82
N HIS A 34 -7.05 1.43 -6.89
CA HIS A 34 -7.69 0.42 -6.07
C HIS A 34 -6.77 -0.01 -4.94
N GLY A 35 -7.33 -0.23 -3.76
CA GLY A 35 -6.59 -0.72 -2.59
C GLY A 35 -6.94 -2.17 -2.26
N LEU A 36 -5.94 -2.98 -1.94
CA LEU A 36 -6.10 -4.33 -1.40
C LEU A 36 -5.62 -4.37 0.04
N PHE A 37 -6.53 -4.62 0.97
CA PHE A 37 -6.32 -4.57 2.41
C PHE A 37 -6.66 -5.90 3.08
N SER A 38 -6.25 -6.07 4.35
CA SER A 38 -6.76 -7.14 5.19
C SER A 38 -8.17 -6.81 5.68
N GLU A 39 -8.95 -7.82 6.05
CA GLU A 39 -10.29 -7.65 6.63
C GLU A 39 -10.26 -6.77 7.90
N LEU A 40 -9.19 -6.92 8.69
CA LEU A 40 -9.03 -6.20 9.96
C LEU A 40 -8.68 -4.71 9.80
N SER A 41 -8.19 -4.30 8.64
CA SER A 41 -7.68 -2.94 8.44
C SER A 41 -8.41 -2.16 7.34
N ALA A 42 -9.24 -2.82 6.53
CA ALA A 42 -9.93 -2.20 5.40
C ALA A 42 -10.76 -0.96 5.78
N PHE A 43 -11.35 -0.96 7.00
CA PHE A 43 -12.13 0.18 7.49
C PHE A 43 -11.32 1.48 7.57
N ALA A 44 -10.00 1.40 7.75
CA ALA A 44 -9.13 2.58 7.81
C ALA A 44 -8.93 3.24 6.43
N ALA A 45 -9.36 2.58 5.36
CA ALA A 45 -9.27 3.07 4.01
C ALA A 45 -10.64 3.57 3.45
N ASP A 46 -11.76 3.29 4.14
CA ASP A 46 -13.11 3.52 3.63
C ASP A 46 -13.40 4.97 3.22
N GLU A 47 -12.91 5.94 3.96
CA GLU A 47 -13.14 7.37 3.71
C GLU A 47 -11.96 8.05 3.00
N ASN A 48 -11.03 7.29 2.46
CA ASN A 48 -9.88 7.85 1.78
C ASN A 48 -10.28 8.30 0.35
N PRO A 49 -10.29 9.61 0.05
CA PRO A 49 -10.74 10.14 -1.23
C PRO A 49 -9.82 9.79 -2.41
N TYR A 50 -8.64 9.28 -2.13
CA TYR A 50 -7.65 8.88 -3.13
C TYR A 50 -7.77 7.41 -3.55
N ILE A 51 -8.72 6.65 -2.96
CA ILE A 51 -8.99 5.24 -3.29
C ILE A 51 -10.35 5.15 -3.96
N ASP A 52 -10.36 4.69 -5.21
CA ASP A 52 -11.61 4.55 -5.98
C ASP A 52 -12.36 3.26 -5.64
N LYS A 53 -11.63 2.20 -5.27
CA LYS A 53 -12.23 0.92 -4.91
C LYS A 53 -11.38 0.15 -3.91
N ILE A 54 -12.06 -0.48 -2.96
CA ILE A 54 -11.45 -1.28 -1.90
C ILE A 54 -11.73 -2.75 -2.14
N PHE A 55 -10.67 -3.56 -2.04
CA PHE A 55 -10.74 -5.01 -2.03
C PHE A 55 -10.17 -5.55 -0.71
N VAL A 56 -10.75 -6.65 -0.25
CA VAL A 56 -10.30 -7.35 0.95
C VAL A 56 -9.65 -8.67 0.57
N ILE A 57 -8.50 -8.95 1.16
CA ILE A 57 -7.78 -10.22 0.96
C ILE A 57 -8.62 -11.37 1.53
N GLN A 58 -9.05 -12.27 0.67
CA GLN A 58 -9.76 -13.49 1.08
C GLN A 58 -8.80 -14.51 1.70
N ARG A 59 -9.36 -15.50 2.41
CA ARG A 59 -8.58 -16.64 2.93
C ARG A 59 -7.75 -17.33 1.84
N SER A 60 -8.31 -17.46 0.64
CA SER A 60 -7.63 -18.03 -0.52
C SER A 60 -6.93 -16.93 -1.34
N VAL A 61 -5.62 -16.97 -1.35
CA VAL A 61 -4.76 -16.10 -2.17
C VAL A 61 -5.09 -16.24 -3.66
N TRP A 62 -5.40 -17.45 -4.10
CA TRP A 62 -5.76 -17.74 -5.49
C TRP A 62 -7.09 -17.10 -5.90
N ARG A 63 -8.10 -17.14 -5.02
CA ARG A 63 -9.39 -16.47 -5.27
C ARG A 63 -9.20 -14.96 -5.37
N THR A 64 -8.47 -14.38 -4.44
CA THR A 64 -8.14 -12.95 -4.45
C THR A 64 -7.43 -12.57 -5.74
N GLY A 65 -6.37 -13.30 -6.12
CA GLY A 65 -5.60 -13.02 -7.34
C GLY A 65 -6.44 -13.15 -8.61
N ASN A 66 -7.27 -14.18 -8.71
CA ASN A 66 -8.14 -14.38 -9.88
C ASN A 66 -9.23 -13.30 -9.97
N GLN A 67 -9.83 -12.90 -8.85
CA GLN A 67 -10.79 -11.80 -8.81
C GLN A 67 -10.14 -10.50 -9.29
N LEU A 68 -8.97 -10.16 -8.75
CA LEU A 68 -8.26 -8.94 -9.10
C LEU A 68 -7.78 -8.92 -10.56
N LYS A 69 -7.42 -10.07 -11.11
CA LYS A 69 -7.03 -10.19 -12.51
C LYS A 69 -8.14 -9.75 -13.48
N THR A 70 -9.41 -9.94 -13.12
CA THR A 70 -10.55 -9.52 -13.98
C THR A 70 -10.69 -8.00 -14.08
N GLU A 71 -10.13 -7.26 -13.13
CA GLU A 71 -10.15 -5.79 -13.12
C GLU A 71 -9.19 -5.15 -14.14
N LYS A 72 -8.29 -5.93 -14.76
CA LYS A 72 -7.35 -5.51 -15.82
C LYS A 72 -6.49 -4.31 -15.40
N TYR A 73 -5.67 -4.48 -14.36
CA TYR A 73 -4.75 -3.46 -13.91
C TYR A 73 -3.62 -3.20 -14.90
N ASP A 74 -3.23 -1.94 -15.04
CA ASP A 74 -2.04 -1.52 -15.80
C ASP A 74 -0.76 -1.70 -14.97
N LEU A 75 -0.88 -1.54 -13.65
CA LEU A 75 0.25 -1.72 -12.72
C LEU A 75 -0.20 -2.16 -11.33
N VAL A 76 0.70 -2.82 -10.62
CA VAL A 76 0.55 -3.22 -9.21
C VAL A 76 1.66 -2.59 -8.39
N ILE A 77 1.29 -1.92 -7.31
CA ILE A 77 2.20 -1.39 -6.29
C ILE A 77 2.10 -2.28 -5.06
N ASN A 78 3.11 -3.10 -4.83
CA ASN A 78 3.13 -4.01 -3.68
C ASN A 78 3.96 -3.40 -2.54
N LEU A 79 3.30 -2.81 -1.57
CA LEU A 79 3.91 -2.22 -0.37
C LEU A 79 4.15 -3.26 0.74
N ARG A 80 3.71 -4.50 0.53
CA ARG A 80 4.02 -5.64 1.39
C ARG A 80 5.22 -6.39 0.86
N SER A 81 5.95 -7.05 1.76
CA SER A 81 7.09 -7.90 1.39
C SER A 81 6.87 -9.40 1.63
N ASP A 82 5.64 -9.79 1.99
CA ASP A 82 5.30 -11.17 2.32
C ASP A 82 5.02 -12.03 1.07
N THR A 83 5.03 -13.34 1.26
CA THR A 83 4.82 -14.31 0.18
C THR A 83 3.41 -14.23 -0.41
N ARG A 84 2.39 -13.97 0.43
CA ARG A 84 0.99 -13.92 -0.02
C ARG A 84 0.78 -12.78 -1.03
N SER A 85 1.28 -11.58 -0.72
CA SER A 85 1.18 -10.42 -1.61
C SER A 85 1.93 -10.62 -2.92
N LYS A 86 3.09 -11.29 -2.87
CA LYS A 86 3.87 -11.63 -4.08
C LYS A 86 3.12 -12.59 -4.99
N ILE A 87 2.44 -13.62 -4.42
CA ILE A 87 1.63 -14.55 -5.21
C ILE A 87 0.44 -13.83 -5.85
N ILE A 88 -0.26 -12.97 -5.13
CA ILE A 88 -1.37 -12.17 -5.66
C ILE A 88 -0.88 -11.31 -6.83
N ALA A 89 0.20 -10.56 -6.63
CA ALA A 89 0.79 -9.72 -7.68
C ALA A 89 1.20 -10.53 -8.92
N PHE A 90 1.76 -11.72 -8.72
CA PHE A 90 2.13 -12.63 -9.81
C PHE A 90 0.91 -13.14 -10.59
N LEU A 91 -0.20 -13.45 -9.90
CA LEU A 91 -1.42 -13.94 -10.54
C LEU A 91 -2.11 -12.88 -11.42
N ILE A 92 -1.98 -11.61 -11.06
CA ILE A 92 -2.54 -10.50 -11.85
C ILE A 92 -1.82 -10.35 -13.18
N ARG A 93 -0.55 -10.77 -13.28
CA ARG A 93 0.27 -10.78 -14.50
C ARG A 93 0.43 -9.41 -15.16
N THR A 94 0.67 -8.39 -14.35
CA THR A 94 0.96 -7.06 -14.86
C THR A 94 2.25 -6.50 -14.23
N LYS A 95 2.69 -5.33 -14.70
CA LYS A 95 3.90 -4.69 -14.19
C LYS A 95 3.77 -4.40 -12.70
N THR A 96 4.66 -4.98 -11.92
CA THR A 96 4.63 -4.89 -10.46
C THR A 96 5.84 -4.15 -9.93
N TYR A 97 5.59 -3.13 -9.13
CA TYR A 97 6.59 -2.43 -8.34
C TYR A 97 6.46 -2.89 -6.89
N SER A 98 7.51 -3.44 -6.34
CA SER A 98 7.47 -4.05 -5.00
C SER A 98 8.49 -3.41 -4.07
N LEU A 99 8.11 -3.31 -2.80
CA LEU A 99 9.03 -2.98 -1.74
C LEU A 99 10.12 -4.08 -1.66
N LYS A 100 11.39 -3.66 -1.72
CA LYS A 100 12.50 -4.61 -1.58
C LYS A 100 12.47 -5.23 -0.18
N SER A 101 12.38 -6.56 -0.13
CA SER A 101 12.43 -7.29 1.14
C SER A 101 13.77 -7.05 1.83
N MET A 102 13.72 -6.65 3.10
CA MET A 102 14.92 -6.49 3.94
C MET A 102 15.33 -7.79 4.67
N GLY A 103 14.89 -8.96 4.22
CA GLY A 103 15.00 -10.22 4.96
C GLY A 103 16.37 -10.51 5.57
N TRP A 104 17.45 -10.39 4.80
CA TRP A 104 18.81 -10.61 5.28
C TRP A 104 19.32 -9.46 6.16
N HIS A 105 19.09 -8.23 5.75
CA HIS A 105 19.53 -7.03 6.49
C HIS A 105 18.76 -6.87 7.81
N HIS A 106 17.49 -7.20 7.86
CA HIS A 106 16.69 -7.13 9.08
C HIS A 106 17.20 -8.13 10.14
N TRP A 107 17.56 -9.34 9.73
CA TRP A 107 18.18 -10.33 10.62
C TRP A 107 19.52 -9.84 11.19
N LEU A 108 20.37 -9.22 10.35
CA LEU A 108 21.64 -8.61 10.76
C LEU A 108 21.43 -7.45 11.74
N ILE A 109 20.47 -6.55 11.49
CA ILE A 109 20.15 -5.40 12.32
C ILE A 109 19.68 -5.84 13.72
N VAL A 110 18.76 -6.81 13.75
CA VAL A 110 18.22 -7.35 15.02
C VAL A 110 19.33 -8.05 15.82
N ARG A 111 20.18 -8.84 15.14
CA ARG A 111 21.25 -9.61 15.80
C ARG A 111 22.44 -8.76 16.25
N LEU A 112 22.77 -7.71 15.52
CA LEU A 112 23.94 -6.84 15.82
C LEU A 112 23.57 -5.56 16.55
N LYS A 113 22.29 -5.30 16.90
CA LYS A 113 21.80 -4.06 17.53
C LYS A 113 22.31 -2.77 16.84
N ILE A 114 22.52 -2.81 15.53
CA ILE A 114 23.02 -1.66 14.80
C ILE A 114 21.83 -0.76 14.43
N ASN A 115 21.55 0.23 15.29
CA ASN A 115 20.47 1.22 15.12
C ASN A 115 20.64 2.19 13.93
N ARG A 116 21.72 2.10 13.18
CA ARG A 116 22.04 3.09 12.13
C ARG A 116 21.19 3.00 10.84
N LEU A 117 20.48 1.90 10.62
CA LEU A 117 19.67 1.70 9.41
C LEU A 117 18.18 2.05 9.55
N LEU A 118 17.76 2.46 10.77
CA LEU A 118 16.36 2.81 11.05
C LEU A 118 15.99 4.26 10.72
N ASN A 119 16.94 5.08 10.25
CA ASN A 119 16.71 6.51 9.99
C ASN A 119 16.16 6.83 8.59
N VAL A 120 15.92 5.84 7.73
CA VAL A 120 15.11 6.07 6.55
C VAL A 120 13.66 5.92 6.97
N HIS A 121 12.93 7.02 7.02
CA HIS A 121 11.50 7.01 7.36
C HIS A 121 10.77 5.95 6.53
N LEU A 122 9.90 5.17 7.17
CA LEU A 122 9.12 4.13 6.49
C LEU A 122 8.40 4.69 5.25
N VAL A 123 7.92 5.91 5.34
CA VAL A 123 7.29 6.63 4.21
C VAL A 123 8.23 6.77 3.02
N GLU A 124 9.49 7.16 3.24
CA GLU A 124 10.47 7.28 2.15
C GLU A 124 10.73 5.94 1.46
N ARG A 125 10.75 4.86 2.23
CA ARG A 125 10.87 3.50 1.68
C ARG A 125 9.65 3.11 0.84
N LEU A 126 8.45 3.43 1.31
CA LEU A 126 7.22 3.17 0.57
C LEU A 126 7.18 4.02 -0.70
N MET A 127 7.53 5.30 -0.61
CA MET A 127 7.63 6.21 -1.76
C MET A 127 8.67 5.77 -2.79
N SER A 128 9.75 5.12 -2.36
CA SER A 128 10.76 4.59 -3.28
C SER A 128 10.22 3.57 -4.27
N VAL A 129 9.12 2.89 -3.93
CA VAL A 129 8.45 1.90 -4.80
C VAL A 129 7.82 2.57 -6.03
N VAL A 130 7.28 3.77 -5.86
CA VAL A 130 6.60 4.53 -6.93
C VAL A 130 7.50 5.55 -7.63
N LYS A 131 8.70 5.78 -7.10
CA LYS A 131 9.68 6.68 -7.70
C LYS A 131 9.98 6.42 -9.19
N PRO A 132 10.05 5.15 -9.66
CA PRO A 132 10.24 4.85 -11.09
C PRO A 132 9.10 5.30 -11.99
N LEU A 133 7.93 5.65 -11.42
CA LEU A 133 6.77 6.21 -12.14
C LEU A 133 6.85 7.73 -12.29
N GLY A 134 7.92 8.37 -11.79
CA GLY A 134 8.07 9.82 -11.78
C GLY A 134 7.34 10.51 -10.64
N VAL A 135 6.73 9.74 -9.73
CA VAL A 135 5.98 10.25 -8.58
C VAL A 135 6.91 10.74 -7.49
N LYS A 136 6.64 11.91 -6.92
CA LYS A 136 7.43 12.56 -5.88
C LYS A 136 6.66 12.64 -4.57
N THR A 137 7.39 12.72 -3.46
CA THR A 137 6.81 13.04 -2.15
C THR A 137 6.29 14.47 -2.16
N ASP A 138 5.08 14.68 -1.63
CA ASP A 138 4.42 15.99 -1.56
C ASP A 138 4.64 16.71 -0.22
N GLU A 139 5.38 16.10 0.71
CA GLU A 139 5.70 16.63 2.05
C GLU A 139 4.47 16.95 2.93
N LEU A 140 3.26 16.55 2.53
CA LEU A 140 2.02 16.79 3.27
C LEU A 140 1.84 15.87 4.49
N GLY A 141 2.75 14.91 4.66
CA GLY A 141 2.70 13.95 5.78
C GLY A 141 1.71 12.81 5.56
N LEU A 142 1.28 12.22 6.69
CA LEU A 142 0.37 11.09 6.71
C LEU A 142 -1.09 11.56 6.78
N ASP A 143 -1.98 10.85 6.09
CA ASP A 143 -3.41 11.09 6.18
C ASP A 143 -4.09 10.00 7.00
N PHE A 144 -5.08 10.39 7.78
CA PHE A 144 -5.99 9.48 8.43
C PHE A 144 -7.42 10.02 8.31
N PHE A 145 -8.25 9.32 7.60
CA PHE A 145 -9.64 9.72 7.35
C PHE A 145 -10.55 9.01 8.34
N ILE A 146 -11.24 9.79 9.19
CA ILE A 146 -12.18 9.27 10.18
C ILE A 146 -13.58 9.39 9.58
N PRO A 147 -14.35 8.29 9.50
CA PRO A 147 -15.74 8.33 9.06
C PRO A 147 -16.57 9.32 9.87
N GLU A 148 -17.46 10.06 9.21
CA GLU A 148 -18.33 11.04 9.88
C GLU A 148 -19.12 10.44 11.07
N LYS A 149 -19.54 9.17 10.95
CA LYS A 149 -20.24 8.42 12.00
C LYS A 149 -19.44 8.18 13.28
N ASP A 150 -18.09 8.25 13.17
CA ASP A 150 -17.15 7.97 14.27
C ASP A 150 -16.52 9.27 14.82
N LYS A 151 -16.88 10.42 14.27
CA LYS A 151 -16.49 11.73 14.81
C LYS A 151 -17.21 11.99 16.12
N VAL A 152 -16.49 11.84 17.23
CA VAL A 152 -17.01 12.22 18.56
C VAL A 152 -17.06 13.76 18.60
N SER A 153 -18.27 14.32 18.66
CA SER A 153 -18.46 15.73 18.97
C SER A 153 -18.01 15.96 20.41
N MET A 154 -16.87 16.55 20.59
CA MET A 154 -16.49 17.09 21.90
C MET A 154 -17.32 18.36 22.12
N GLY A 155 -18.44 18.20 22.85
CA GLY A 155 -19.24 19.28 23.36
C GLY A 155 -18.56 20.00 24.52
#